data_b35a1072dcda5467a933dc669ad20388
#
_entry.id   b35a1072dcda5467a933dc669ad20388
#
_cell.length_a   1.000
_cell.length_b   1.000
_cell.length_c   1.000
_cell.angle_alpha   90.00
_cell.angle_beta   90.00
_cell.angle_gamma   90.00
#
_symmetry.space_group_name_H-M   'P 1'
#
loop_
_entity.id
_entity.type
_entity.pdbx_description
1 polymer ?
#
loop_
_entity_poly.entity_id
_entity_poly.type
_entity_poly.pdbx_seq_one_letter_code
_entity_poly.pdbx_strand_id
1 'polypeptide(L)'
;MNRITQCMHGKGTVSGVMRHRHKSLTDIPSKYLAFSGMYRPVVFWNLTDRCNLSCAHCYNRSGPGCRTEGELSTAEALGLIDDLADMSVPLILFTGGEPLIREDIWELARHVANKGIKMALSTNGTLITTEISRRIKESGIEYAGFSLDGSQAMTHDRFRNSPGAFERTVAAFASCREAGLRCGVRVTLTKENCGELEALIDLAITLGASRFCLYWLVPTGRGIESYERLQLETKEVTDALTLLYRKAKETDPASIEFLTVDAPQDCIHLIASMEGDGSPDIAEARELLQSLNGGCSAGTRVANIDSHGNVYPCQFARSENFFVGNIRNQPFSRIWYDTANPVLLRFREKRARFGGRCAGCNYRDLCGGGCRVRAYAVNGDFLAEDPFCFVKIPLKPK
;
A
#
# COMPACT_ATOMS: atom_id res chain seq x y z
N MET A 1 6.56 -2.90 0.70
CA MET A 1 6.69 -1.57 0.05
C MET A 1 8.18 -1.30 -0.11
N ASN A 2 8.64 -1.24 -1.34
CA ASN A 2 10.03 -0.93 -1.67
C ASN A 2 10.14 0.58 -1.93
N ARG A 3 10.95 1.25 -1.15
CA ARG A 3 11.11 2.72 -1.20
C ARG A 3 12.31 3.07 -2.09
N ILE A 4 12.08 3.07 -3.42
CA ILE A 4 13.14 3.23 -4.43
C ILE A 4 13.95 4.49 -4.19
N THR A 5 13.30 5.65 -4.15
CA THR A 5 13.98 6.94 -3.92
C THR A 5 14.74 6.97 -2.59
N GLN A 6 14.19 6.40 -1.52
CA GLN A 6 14.87 6.36 -0.24
C GLN A 6 16.10 5.44 -0.24
N CYS A 7 16.02 4.30 -0.94
CA CYS A 7 17.18 3.39 -1.07
C CYS A 7 18.31 4.03 -1.87
N MET A 8 17.97 4.84 -2.87
CA MET A 8 18.95 5.47 -3.76
C MET A 8 19.58 6.76 -3.20
N HIS A 9 18.84 7.52 -2.41
CA HIS A 9 19.22 8.87 -2.02
C HIS A 9 19.18 9.10 -0.50
N GLY A 10 18.86 8.12 0.31
CA GLY A 10 18.67 8.27 1.76
C GLY A 10 17.52 9.20 2.18
N LYS A 11 16.81 9.81 1.23
CA LYS A 11 15.78 10.84 1.42
C LYS A 11 14.44 10.42 0.79
N GLY A 12 13.36 11.10 1.19
CA GLY A 12 12.03 10.92 0.60
C GLY A 12 11.05 11.96 1.11
N THR A 13 10.08 12.37 0.30
CA THR A 13 9.13 13.45 0.58
C THR A 13 8.18 13.13 1.73
N VAL A 14 7.23 12.22 1.49
CA VAL A 14 6.20 11.83 2.48
C VAL A 14 6.81 10.95 3.58
N SER A 15 7.74 10.09 3.24
CA SER A 15 8.43 9.22 4.20
C SER A 15 9.18 10.00 5.27
N GLY A 16 9.77 11.15 4.91
CA GLY A 16 10.43 12.06 5.86
C GLY A 16 9.45 12.69 6.85
N VAL A 17 8.34 13.26 6.34
CA VAL A 17 7.34 13.95 7.17
C VAL A 17 6.64 13.02 8.13
N MET A 18 6.32 11.80 7.69
CA MET A 18 5.67 10.81 8.54
C MET A 18 6.55 10.31 9.70
N ARG A 19 7.88 10.56 9.67
CA ARG A 19 8.82 10.14 10.71
C ARG A 19 9.10 11.21 11.78
N HIS A 20 9.00 12.50 11.46
CA HIS A 20 9.62 13.58 12.21
C HIS A 20 8.76 14.28 13.29
N ARG A 21 7.86 13.58 14.00
CA ARG A 21 7.21 14.20 15.18
C ARG A 21 7.99 14.10 16.50
N HIS A 22 9.07 13.33 16.58
CA HIS A 22 9.92 13.26 17.78
C HIS A 22 11.26 13.95 17.54
N LYS A 23 11.36 15.23 17.95
CA LYS A 23 12.57 16.05 17.87
C LYS A 23 13.80 15.50 18.63
N SER A 24 13.63 14.45 19.42
CA SER A 24 14.72 13.86 20.24
C SER A 24 15.45 12.69 19.56
N LEU A 25 15.11 12.33 18.31
CA LEU A 25 15.69 11.17 17.61
C LEU A 25 16.51 11.58 16.38
N THR A 26 17.03 12.81 16.34
CA THR A 26 17.81 13.36 15.22
C THR A 26 19.11 12.62 14.95
N ASP A 27 19.65 11.91 15.92
CA ASP A 27 20.94 11.20 15.84
C ASP A 27 20.81 9.70 15.59
N ILE A 28 19.57 9.17 15.50
CA ILE A 28 19.38 7.76 15.22
C ILE A 28 19.23 7.56 13.70
N PRO A 29 20.11 6.80 13.04
CA PRO A 29 19.99 6.49 11.64
C PRO A 29 18.59 5.96 11.31
N SER A 30 18.01 6.39 10.18
CA SER A 30 16.62 6.06 9.77
C SER A 30 16.35 4.54 9.70
N LYS A 31 17.39 3.73 9.56
CA LYS A 31 17.36 2.27 9.58
C LYS A 31 16.90 1.67 10.93
N TYR A 32 17.15 2.36 12.04
CA TYR A 32 16.73 1.92 13.38
C TYR A 32 15.35 2.46 13.78
N LEU A 33 14.82 3.43 13.05
CA LEU A 33 13.49 3.98 13.27
C LEU A 33 12.45 3.12 12.55
N ALA A 34 12.15 1.95 13.08
CA ALA A 34 11.03 1.16 12.61
C ALA A 34 9.72 1.96 12.81
N PHE A 35 9.21 2.56 11.73
CA PHE A 35 7.95 3.31 11.75
C PHE A 35 6.78 2.46 12.22
N SER A 36 6.78 1.18 11.87
CA SER A 36 5.82 0.18 12.33
C SER A 36 6.55 -1.09 12.79
N GLY A 37 5.94 -1.83 13.67
CA GLY A 37 6.46 -3.09 14.20
C GLY A 37 5.36 -4.10 14.42
N MET A 38 5.71 -5.30 14.88
CA MET A 38 4.77 -6.40 15.12
C MET A 38 3.65 -5.99 16.10
N TYR A 39 3.98 -5.19 17.10
CA TYR A 39 3.01 -4.70 18.09
C TYR A 39 2.38 -3.34 17.76
N ARG A 40 2.85 -2.68 16.72
CA ARG A 40 2.38 -1.37 16.25
C ARG A 40 2.28 -1.35 14.73
N PRO A 41 1.28 -2.06 14.14
CA PRO A 41 1.13 -2.10 12.69
C PRO A 41 0.65 -0.76 12.14
N VAL A 42 0.90 -0.51 10.85
CA VAL A 42 0.10 0.42 10.07
C VAL A 42 -1.25 -0.23 9.81
N VAL A 43 -2.34 0.46 10.12
CA VAL A 43 -3.70 -0.06 9.96
C VAL A 43 -4.32 0.52 8.70
N PHE A 44 -4.62 -0.34 7.74
CA PHE A 44 -5.48 -0.02 6.60
C PHE A 44 -6.93 -0.25 7.03
N TRP A 45 -7.72 0.79 7.13
CA TRP A 45 -9.09 0.68 7.56
C TRP A 45 -10.05 1.00 6.42
N ASN A 46 -10.76 -0.03 5.95
CA ASN A 46 -11.84 0.12 4.99
C ASN A 46 -13.06 0.67 5.72
N LEU A 47 -13.31 1.97 5.62
CA LEU A 47 -14.36 2.66 6.35
C LEU A 47 -15.77 2.28 5.91
N THR A 48 -15.93 1.93 4.64
CA THR A 48 -17.20 1.52 4.02
C THR A 48 -16.93 0.63 2.81
N ASP A 49 -17.88 -0.21 2.45
CA ASP A 49 -17.85 -0.99 1.20
C ASP A 49 -18.51 -0.22 0.03
N ARG A 50 -19.21 0.89 0.30
CA ARG A 50 -19.76 1.75 -0.76
C ARG A 50 -18.66 2.48 -1.49
N CYS A 51 -18.84 2.63 -2.81
CA CYS A 51 -17.98 3.43 -3.67
C CYS A 51 -18.83 4.04 -4.79
N ASN A 52 -18.47 5.23 -5.24
CA ASN A 52 -19.09 5.83 -6.42
C ASN A 52 -18.53 5.29 -7.74
N LEU A 53 -17.53 4.38 -7.69
CA LEU A 53 -16.92 3.71 -8.84
C LEU A 53 -17.07 2.19 -8.75
N SER A 54 -16.88 1.49 -9.88
CA SER A 54 -16.93 0.02 -9.96
C SER A 54 -15.75 -0.57 -10.74
N CYS A 55 -14.53 -0.24 -10.31
CA CYS A 55 -13.26 -0.59 -10.98
C CYS A 55 -13.10 -2.10 -11.21
N ALA A 56 -12.56 -2.49 -12.37
CA ALA A 56 -12.37 -3.90 -12.75
C ALA A 56 -11.41 -4.67 -11.82
N HIS A 57 -10.40 -3.98 -11.25
CA HIS A 57 -9.37 -4.55 -10.39
C HIS A 57 -9.64 -4.38 -8.88
N CYS A 58 -10.84 -3.91 -8.49
CA CYS A 58 -11.13 -3.54 -7.10
C CYS A 58 -10.94 -4.73 -6.15
N TYR A 59 -9.96 -4.61 -5.24
CA TYR A 59 -9.66 -5.64 -4.25
C TYR A 59 -10.77 -5.82 -3.22
N ASN A 60 -11.63 -4.80 -3.04
CA ASN A 60 -12.69 -4.76 -2.05
C ASN A 60 -14.08 -5.12 -2.60
N ARG A 61 -14.23 -5.34 -3.92
CA ARG A 61 -15.54 -5.48 -4.59
C ARG A 61 -16.51 -4.33 -4.36
N SER A 62 -16.02 -3.18 -3.98
CA SER A 62 -16.83 -1.98 -3.70
C SER A 62 -17.52 -1.44 -4.94
N GLY A 63 -18.67 -0.79 -4.73
CA GLY A 63 -19.43 -0.17 -5.80
C GLY A 63 -20.65 0.61 -5.29
N PRO A 64 -21.38 1.29 -6.21
CA PRO A 64 -22.55 2.09 -5.83
C PRO A 64 -23.69 1.26 -5.21
N GLY A 65 -23.77 -0.02 -5.57
CA GLY A 65 -24.80 -0.95 -5.06
C GLY A 65 -24.44 -1.68 -3.76
N CYS A 66 -23.26 -1.42 -3.19
CA CYS A 66 -22.88 -2.04 -1.92
C CYS A 66 -23.73 -1.49 -0.77
N ARG A 67 -24.22 -2.40 0.07
CA ARG A 67 -25.01 -2.05 1.26
C ARG A 67 -24.10 -1.68 2.41
N THR A 68 -24.60 -0.83 3.31
CA THR A 68 -23.89 -0.40 4.52
C THR A 68 -24.41 -1.09 5.78
N GLU A 69 -25.43 -1.97 5.65
CA GLU A 69 -25.94 -2.73 6.77
C GLU A 69 -24.85 -3.59 7.40
N GLY A 70 -24.72 -3.47 8.72
CA GLY A 70 -23.68 -4.17 9.47
C GLY A 70 -22.30 -3.54 9.41
N GLU A 71 -22.08 -2.42 8.73
CA GLU A 71 -20.86 -1.62 8.88
C GLU A 71 -20.74 -1.10 10.32
N LEU A 72 -19.52 -0.80 10.75
CA LEU A 72 -19.28 -0.24 12.08
C LEU A 72 -20.03 1.08 12.25
N SER A 73 -20.81 1.20 13.32
CA SER A 73 -21.40 2.47 13.76
C SER A 73 -20.31 3.46 14.15
N THR A 74 -20.66 4.75 14.24
CA THR A 74 -19.73 5.79 14.71
C THR A 74 -19.17 5.44 16.08
N ALA A 75 -20.00 4.95 17.01
CA ALA A 75 -19.56 4.59 18.36
C ALA A 75 -18.55 3.42 18.36
N GLU A 76 -18.80 2.37 17.58
CA GLU A 76 -17.85 1.25 17.43
C GLU A 76 -16.54 1.72 16.79
N ALA A 77 -16.62 2.61 15.79
CA ALA A 77 -15.48 3.19 15.11
C ALA A 77 -14.63 4.06 16.05
N LEU A 78 -15.24 4.87 16.90
CA LEU A 78 -14.55 5.66 17.93
C LEU A 78 -13.86 4.76 18.97
N GLY A 79 -14.54 3.71 19.44
CA GLY A 79 -13.93 2.71 20.34
C GLY A 79 -12.74 1.99 19.72
N LEU A 80 -12.79 1.68 18.41
CA LEU A 80 -11.64 1.13 17.69
C LEU A 80 -10.47 2.13 17.67
N ILE A 81 -10.72 3.42 17.41
CA ILE A 81 -9.68 4.45 17.41
C ILE A 81 -9.01 4.54 18.79
N ASP A 82 -9.78 4.45 19.85
CA ASP A 82 -9.24 4.48 21.23
C ASP A 82 -8.30 3.29 21.48
N ASP A 83 -8.69 2.08 21.12
CA ASP A 83 -7.86 0.88 21.25
C ASP A 83 -6.57 0.97 20.39
N LEU A 84 -6.67 1.51 19.16
CA LEU A 84 -5.49 1.75 18.31
C LEU A 84 -4.54 2.81 18.88
N ALA A 85 -5.08 3.81 19.57
CA ALA A 85 -4.29 4.84 20.26
C ALA A 85 -3.53 4.25 21.45
N ASP A 86 -4.19 3.43 22.27
CA ASP A 86 -3.58 2.74 23.40
C ASP A 86 -2.43 1.81 22.96
N MET A 87 -2.57 1.20 21.77
CA MET A 87 -1.49 0.45 21.11
C MET A 87 -0.35 1.32 20.56
N SER A 88 -0.50 2.64 20.55
CA SER A 88 0.42 3.57 19.89
C SER A 88 0.62 3.23 18.41
N VAL A 89 -0.45 2.90 17.70
CA VAL A 89 -0.43 2.65 16.25
C VAL A 89 0.12 3.89 15.53
N PRO A 90 1.14 3.75 14.65
CA PRO A 90 1.83 4.91 14.10
C PRO A 90 1.04 5.62 13.00
N LEU A 91 0.17 4.90 12.31
CA LEU A 91 -0.57 5.41 11.16
C LEU A 91 -1.84 4.60 10.93
N ILE A 92 -2.93 5.30 10.73
CA ILE A 92 -4.16 4.76 10.15
C ILE A 92 -4.30 5.29 8.72
N LEU A 93 -4.47 4.39 7.76
CA LEU A 93 -4.81 4.73 6.38
C LEU A 93 -6.31 4.52 6.19
N PHE A 94 -7.05 5.60 6.08
CA PHE A 94 -8.46 5.58 5.73
C PHE A 94 -8.61 5.18 4.26
N THR A 95 -9.33 4.12 4.01
CA THR A 95 -9.61 3.54 2.70
C THR A 95 -10.99 2.89 2.69
N GLY A 96 -11.26 1.99 1.76
CA GLY A 96 -12.55 1.27 1.73
C GLY A 96 -12.99 1.03 0.31
N GLY A 97 -14.27 1.29 0.07
CA GLY A 97 -14.78 1.68 -1.24
C GLY A 97 -14.25 3.08 -1.53
N GLU A 98 -15.10 4.08 -1.33
CA GLU A 98 -14.64 5.47 -1.30
C GLU A 98 -14.86 6.04 0.11
N PRO A 99 -13.81 6.31 0.86
CA PRO A 99 -13.94 6.73 2.27
C PRO A 99 -14.70 8.04 2.43
N LEU A 100 -14.65 8.95 1.46
CA LEU A 100 -15.33 10.23 1.49
C LEU A 100 -16.88 10.13 1.37
N ILE A 101 -17.40 8.94 1.08
CA ILE A 101 -18.86 8.69 1.08
C ILE A 101 -19.39 8.42 2.49
N ARG A 102 -18.54 8.01 3.43
CA ARG A 102 -18.95 7.75 4.80
C ARG A 102 -19.25 9.07 5.51
N GLU A 103 -20.47 9.21 6.04
CA GLU A 103 -20.98 10.49 6.56
C GLU A 103 -20.20 11.01 7.76
N ASP A 104 -19.82 10.12 8.68
CA ASP A 104 -19.09 10.45 9.92
C ASP A 104 -17.57 10.53 9.76
N ILE A 105 -17.03 10.43 8.54
CA ILE A 105 -15.56 10.42 8.30
C ILE A 105 -14.83 11.59 8.97
N TRP A 106 -15.43 12.76 8.99
CA TRP A 106 -14.82 13.96 9.58
C TRP A 106 -14.76 13.90 11.10
N GLU A 107 -15.74 13.28 11.74
CA GLU A 107 -15.74 13.00 13.17
C GLU A 107 -14.65 12.01 13.53
N LEU A 108 -14.59 10.89 12.80
CA LEU A 108 -13.56 9.87 12.98
C LEU A 108 -12.17 10.44 12.79
N ALA A 109 -11.94 11.22 11.72
CA ALA A 109 -10.64 11.83 11.45
C ALA A 109 -10.20 12.78 12.57
N ARG A 110 -11.09 13.66 13.06
CA ARG A 110 -10.77 14.52 14.20
C ARG A 110 -10.45 13.72 15.45
N HIS A 111 -11.17 12.63 15.71
CA HIS A 111 -10.89 11.77 16.86
C HIS A 111 -9.50 11.13 16.77
N VAL A 112 -9.12 10.59 15.59
CA VAL A 112 -7.76 10.06 15.35
C VAL A 112 -6.69 11.13 15.57
N ALA A 113 -6.92 12.37 15.07
CA ALA A 113 -6.00 13.49 15.25
C ALA A 113 -5.84 13.87 16.72
N ASN A 114 -6.94 13.93 17.48
CA ASN A 114 -6.94 14.22 18.92
C ASN A 114 -6.19 13.15 19.73
N LYS A 115 -6.21 11.89 19.29
CA LYS A 115 -5.42 10.81 19.89
C LYS A 115 -3.93 10.82 19.46
N GLY A 116 -3.52 11.74 18.60
CA GLY A 116 -2.14 11.88 18.16
C GLY A 116 -1.67 10.83 17.15
N ILE A 117 -2.57 10.01 16.60
CA ILE A 117 -2.25 9.04 15.55
C ILE A 117 -2.16 9.77 14.21
N LYS A 118 -1.18 9.44 13.39
CA LYS A 118 -1.08 9.97 12.03
C LYS A 118 -2.12 9.37 11.11
N MET A 119 -2.57 10.18 10.16
CA MET A 119 -3.57 9.74 9.17
C MET A 119 -3.11 9.97 7.75
N ALA A 120 -3.49 9.03 6.88
CA ALA A 120 -3.47 9.21 5.44
C ALA A 120 -4.80 8.77 4.84
N LEU A 121 -5.16 9.33 3.70
CA LEU A 121 -6.37 9.00 2.96
C LEU A 121 -5.97 8.28 1.66
N SER A 122 -6.67 7.20 1.35
CA SER A 122 -6.63 6.51 0.06
C SER A 122 -7.99 6.63 -0.61
N THR A 123 -8.08 7.41 -1.65
CA THR A 123 -9.32 7.77 -2.33
C THR A 123 -9.18 7.64 -3.84
N ASN A 124 -10.29 7.53 -4.55
CA ASN A 124 -10.29 7.62 -6.01
C ASN A 124 -10.12 9.06 -6.53
N GLY A 125 -10.23 10.06 -5.67
CA GLY A 125 -10.02 11.48 -5.97
C GLY A 125 -11.22 12.18 -6.60
N THR A 126 -12.22 11.46 -7.09
CA THR A 126 -13.30 12.05 -7.91
C THR A 126 -14.29 12.93 -7.14
N LEU A 127 -14.27 12.86 -5.81
CA LEU A 127 -15.14 13.66 -4.92
C LEU A 127 -14.41 14.86 -4.29
N ILE A 128 -13.13 15.05 -4.64
CA ILE A 128 -12.32 16.10 -4.03
C ILE A 128 -12.50 17.44 -4.76
N THR A 129 -13.09 18.38 -4.08
CA THR A 129 -13.19 19.79 -4.43
C THR A 129 -12.26 20.62 -3.55
N THR A 130 -12.11 21.91 -3.82
CA THR A 130 -11.33 22.84 -2.95
C THR A 130 -11.86 22.84 -1.52
N GLU A 131 -13.18 22.78 -1.33
CA GLU A 131 -13.80 22.69 0.00
C GLU A 131 -13.45 21.36 0.70
N ILE A 132 -13.61 20.24 -0.01
CA ILE A 132 -13.28 18.91 0.53
C ILE A 132 -11.79 18.83 0.88
N SER A 133 -10.91 19.37 0.04
CA SER A 133 -9.46 19.40 0.32
C SER A 133 -9.13 20.14 1.62
N ARG A 134 -9.79 21.30 1.87
CA ARG A 134 -9.64 22.03 3.14
C ARG A 134 -10.14 21.21 4.32
N ARG A 135 -11.32 20.60 4.22
CA ARG A 135 -11.87 19.73 5.28
C ARG A 135 -10.98 18.53 5.58
N ILE A 136 -10.38 17.89 4.56
CA ILE A 136 -9.40 16.81 4.74
C ILE A 136 -8.24 17.29 5.61
N LYS A 137 -7.65 18.43 5.27
CA LYS A 137 -6.52 18.99 6.01
C LYS A 137 -6.89 19.43 7.43
N GLU A 138 -8.01 20.11 7.60
CA GLU A 138 -8.52 20.57 8.89
C GLU A 138 -8.88 19.41 9.83
N SER A 139 -9.25 18.25 9.29
CA SER A 139 -9.51 17.04 10.06
C SER A 139 -8.25 16.33 10.56
N GLY A 140 -7.04 16.82 10.18
CA GLY A 140 -5.76 16.27 10.61
C GLY A 140 -5.17 15.23 9.66
N ILE A 141 -5.78 14.99 8.51
CA ILE A 141 -5.20 14.10 7.47
C ILE A 141 -4.01 14.79 6.81
N GLU A 142 -2.84 14.16 6.87
CA GLU A 142 -1.56 14.76 6.43
C GLU A 142 -1.22 14.48 4.96
N TYR A 143 -1.83 13.44 4.37
CA TYR A 143 -1.55 12.99 3.01
C TYR A 143 -2.75 12.30 2.38
N ALA A 144 -3.02 12.57 1.11
CA ALA A 144 -4.04 11.90 0.31
C ALA A 144 -3.39 11.22 -0.92
N GLY A 145 -3.60 9.92 -1.06
CA GLY A 145 -3.17 9.16 -2.24
C GLY A 145 -4.34 8.95 -3.19
N PHE A 146 -4.22 9.43 -4.43
CA PHE A 146 -5.24 9.34 -5.46
C PHE A 146 -4.95 8.19 -6.40
N SER A 147 -5.98 7.45 -6.72
CA SER A 147 -5.89 6.38 -7.70
C SER A 147 -5.96 6.95 -9.13
N LEU A 148 -4.85 6.88 -9.86
CA LEU A 148 -4.75 7.35 -11.24
C LEU A 148 -4.06 6.28 -12.09
N ASP A 149 -4.84 5.50 -12.87
CA ASP A 149 -4.36 4.31 -13.58
C ASP A 149 -4.23 4.48 -15.11
N GLY A 150 -4.40 5.67 -15.61
CA GLY A 150 -4.18 6.05 -17.01
C GLY A 150 -3.59 7.43 -17.11
N SER A 151 -2.72 7.66 -18.09
CA SER A 151 -2.22 8.99 -18.42
C SER A 151 -3.22 9.81 -19.24
N GLN A 152 -4.30 9.16 -19.70
CA GLN A 152 -5.37 9.72 -20.53
C GLN A 152 -6.74 9.29 -19.98
N ALA A 153 -7.75 10.11 -20.24
CA ALA A 153 -9.14 9.87 -19.84
C ALA A 153 -9.65 8.51 -20.32
N MET A 154 -9.38 8.15 -21.58
CA MET A 154 -9.86 6.91 -22.18
C MET A 154 -9.39 5.67 -21.39
N THR A 155 -8.14 5.61 -21.00
CA THR A 155 -7.58 4.47 -20.25
C THR A 155 -8.05 4.49 -18.81
N HIS A 156 -7.98 5.65 -18.14
CA HIS A 156 -8.36 5.77 -16.75
C HIS A 156 -9.85 5.48 -16.53
N ASP A 157 -10.73 6.12 -17.30
CA ASP A 157 -12.18 6.01 -17.15
C ASP A 157 -12.67 4.59 -17.44
N ARG A 158 -12.11 3.94 -18.47
CA ARG A 158 -12.39 2.53 -18.76
C ARG A 158 -11.98 1.62 -17.59
N PHE A 159 -10.77 1.82 -17.04
CA PHE A 159 -10.24 1.02 -15.94
C PHE A 159 -11.04 1.22 -14.65
N ARG A 160 -11.51 2.44 -14.40
CA ARG A 160 -12.35 2.83 -13.26
C ARG A 160 -13.85 2.56 -13.49
N ASN A 161 -14.23 2.23 -14.73
CA ASN A 161 -15.62 2.08 -15.17
C ASN A 161 -16.47 3.31 -14.81
N SER A 162 -15.96 4.51 -15.12
CA SER A 162 -16.61 5.77 -14.78
C SER A 162 -16.16 6.90 -15.70
N PRO A 163 -16.98 7.31 -16.67
CA PRO A 163 -16.70 8.47 -17.53
C PRO A 163 -16.43 9.73 -16.71
N GLY A 164 -15.41 10.50 -17.11
CA GLY A 164 -14.99 11.74 -16.47
C GLY A 164 -14.30 11.54 -15.10
N ALA A 165 -13.93 10.32 -14.73
CA ALA A 165 -13.17 10.07 -13.51
C ALA A 165 -11.75 10.66 -13.61
N PHE A 166 -11.15 10.62 -14.79
CA PHE A 166 -9.82 11.18 -15.05
C PHE A 166 -9.77 12.67 -14.74
N GLU A 167 -10.64 13.44 -15.38
CA GLU A 167 -10.67 14.91 -15.21
C GLU A 167 -10.90 15.29 -13.76
N ARG A 168 -11.85 14.62 -13.07
CA ARG A 168 -12.12 14.89 -11.64
C ARG A 168 -10.92 14.55 -10.77
N THR A 169 -10.25 13.42 -11.01
CA THR A 169 -9.07 13.01 -10.25
C THR A 169 -7.89 13.96 -10.49
N VAL A 170 -7.67 14.39 -11.73
CA VAL A 170 -6.62 15.37 -12.07
C VAL A 170 -6.92 16.73 -11.43
N ALA A 171 -8.16 17.19 -11.48
CA ALA A 171 -8.56 18.46 -10.83
C ALA A 171 -8.35 18.44 -9.30
N ALA A 172 -8.46 17.28 -8.67
CA ALA A 172 -8.24 17.13 -7.22
C ALA A 172 -6.81 17.52 -6.80
N PHE A 173 -5.80 17.36 -7.67
CA PHE A 173 -4.41 17.79 -7.37
C PHE A 173 -4.31 19.31 -7.20
N ALA A 174 -4.98 20.09 -8.07
CA ALA A 174 -5.02 21.53 -7.95
C ALA A 174 -5.71 21.97 -6.65
N SER A 175 -6.87 21.36 -6.34
CA SER A 175 -7.61 21.62 -5.11
C SER A 175 -6.78 21.31 -3.84
N CYS A 176 -6.03 20.22 -3.85
CA CYS A 176 -5.15 19.87 -2.72
C CYS A 176 -3.97 20.84 -2.58
N ARG A 177 -3.39 21.28 -3.69
CA ARG A 177 -2.31 22.27 -3.66
C ARG A 177 -2.78 23.60 -3.07
N GLU A 178 -3.96 24.08 -3.45
CA GLU A 178 -4.57 25.29 -2.87
C GLU A 178 -4.80 25.16 -1.37
N ALA A 179 -5.24 23.98 -0.90
CA ALA A 179 -5.42 23.70 0.51
C ALA A 179 -4.10 23.43 1.26
N GLY A 180 -2.95 23.34 0.56
CA GLY A 180 -1.68 22.93 1.14
C GLY A 180 -1.70 21.50 1.69
N LEU A 181 -2.53 20.62 1.12
CA LEU A 181 -2.58 19.19 1.42
C LEU A 181 -1.64 18.44 0.48
N ARG A 182 -0.75 17.64 1.05
CA ARG A 182 0.12 16.78 0.24
C ARG A 182 -0.67 15.66 -0.39
N CYS A 183 -0.43 15.41 -1.67
CA CYS A 183 -1.06 14.31 -2.38
C CYS A 183 -0.06 13.56 -3.25
N GLY A 184 -0.46 12.37 -3.69
CA GLY A 184 0.35 11.53 -4.56
C GLY A 184 -0.49 10.58 -5.40
N VAL A 185 0.14 10.01 -6.41
CA VAL A 185 -0.47 9.07 -7.35
C VAL A 185 -0.28 7.64 -6.86
N ARG A 186 -1.32 6.83 -7.01
CA ARG A 186 -1.35 5.39 -6.79
C ARG A 186 -1.84 4.72 -8.07
N VAL A 187 -0.98 3.90 -8.66
CA VAL A 187 -1.24 3.19 -9.93
C VAL A 187 -1.26 1.70 -9.67
N THR A 188 -2.27 0.99 -10.12
CA THR A 188 -2.21 -0.47 -10.26
C THR A 188 -1.79 -0.81 -11.68
N LEU A 189 -0.55 -1.29 -11.84
CA LEU A 189 -0.02 -1.60 -13.16
C LEU A 189 -0.55 -2.95 -13.66
N THR A 190 -1.02 -2.95 -14.89
CA THR A 190 -1.63 -4.09 -15.57
C THR A 190 -1.29 -4.06 -17.06
N LYS A 191 -1.64 -5.11 -17.81
CA LYS A 191 -1.49 -5.12 -19.28
C LYS A 191 -2.21 -3.98 -19.98
N GLU A 192 -3.28 -3.42 -19.37
CA GLU A 192 -4.07 -2.35 -20.02
C GLU A 192 -3.43 -0.97 -19.91
N ASN A 193 -2.49 -0.75 -18.99
CA ASN A 193 -1.90 0.56 -18.75
C ASN A 193 -0.36 0.55 -18.65
N CYS A 194 0.29 -0.60 -18.77
CA CYS A 194 1.77 -0.67 -18.67
C CYS A 194 2.47 0.13 -19.76
N GLY A 195 1.89 0.22 -20.96
CA GLY A 195 2.41 1.06 -22.05
C GLY A 195 2.34 2.56 -21.77
N GLU A 196 1.55 3.00 -20.80
CA GLU A 196 1.41 4.41 -20.39
C GLU A 196 2.26 4.78 -19.17
N LEU A 197 3.05 3.85 -18.60
CA LEU A 197 3.72 4.07 -17.31
C LEU A 197 4.62 5.31 -17.29
N GLU A 198 5.39 5.54 -18.35
CA GLU A 198 6.26 6.73 -18.44
C GLU A 198 5.44 8.02 -18.45
N ALA A 199 4.41 8.08 -19.29
CA ALA A 199 3.51 9.22 -19.36
C ALA A 199 2.74 9.44 -18.03
N LEU A 200 2.38 8.38 -17.32
CA LEU A 200 1.78 8.47 -15.97
C LEU A 200 2.73 9.07 -14.95
N ILE A 201 4.00 8.70 -14.99
CA ILE A 201 5.03 9.28 -14.11
C ILE A 201 5.20 10.77 -14.42
N ASP A 202 5.32 11.13 -15.69
CA ASP A 202 5.50 12.52 -16.12
C ASP A 202 4.27 13.38 -15.78
N LEU A 203 3.07 12.80 -15.92
CA LEU A 203 1.82 13.44 -15.46
C LEU A 203 1.83 13.65 -13.94
N ALA A 204 2.24 12.65 -13.15
CA ALA A 204 2.31 12.78 -11.70
C ALA A 204 3.28 13.89 -11.26
N ILE A 205 4.43 14.00 -11.93
CA ILE A 205 5.41 15.08 -11.70
C ILE A 205 4.78 16.45 -12.04
N THR A 206 4.13 16.56 -13.21
CA THR A 206 3.46 17.79 -13.67
C THR A 206 2.35 18.23 -12.71
N LEU A 207 1.59 17.29 -12.16
CA LEU A 207 0.53 17.57 -11.19
C LEU A 207 1.08 17.98 -9.80
N GLY A 208 2.39 17.89 -9.59
CA GLY A 208 3.01 18.18 -8.30
C GLY A 208 2.76 17.10 -7.24
N ALA A 209 2.57 15.86 -7.68
CA ALA A 209 2.44 14.74 -6.76
C ALA A 209 3.72 14.55 -5.95
N SER A 210 3.61 14.50 -4.63
CA SER A 210 4.76 14.25 -3.75
C SER A 210 5.19 12.78 -3.69
N ARG A 211 4.40 11.89 -4.27
CA ARG A 211 4.66 10.43 -4.27
C ARG A 211 4.04 9.77 -5.49
N PHE A 212 4.78 8.85 -6.11
CA PHE A 212 4.31 7.89 -7.10
C PHE A 212 4.41 6.49 -6.52
N CYS A 213 3.27 5.83 -6.33
CA CYS A 213 3.16 4.51 -5.75
C CYS A 213 2.70 3.51 -6.81
N LEU A 214 3.58 2.62 -7.24
CA LEU A 214 3.25 1.54 -8.15
C LEU A 214 2.78 0.31 -7.37
N TYR A 215 1.58 -0.13 -7.66
CA TYR A 215 0.98 -1.35 -7.13
C TYR A 215 0.98 -2.43 -8.20
N TRP A 216 1.29 -3.64 -7.80
CA TRP A 216 1.11 -4.81 -8.64
C TRP A 216 -0.23 -5.46 -8.34
N LEU A 217 -0.89 -5.95 -9.39
CA LEU A 217 -2.18 -6.60 -9.22
C LEU A 217 -2.07 -7.83 -8.29
N VAL A 218 -2.92 -7.86 -7.26
CA VAL A 218 -3.13 -9.03 -6.41
C VAL A 218 -4.54 -9.55 -6.71
N PRO A 219 -4.69 -10.83 -7.08
CA PRO A 219 -5.99 -11.40 -7.47
C PRO A 219 -6.89 -11.58 -6.25
N THR A 220 -7.56 -10.49 -5.86
CA THR A 220 -8.53 -10.41 -4.78
C THR A 220 -9.73 -9.55 -5.19
N GLY A 221 -10.88 -9.74 -4.57
CA GLY A 221 -12.09 -9.02 -4.95
C GLY A 221 -12.49 -9.24 -6.41
N ARG A 222 -12.85 -8.18 -7.15
CA ARG A 222 -13.08 -8.25 -8.61
C ARG A 222 -11.80 -8.50 -9.41
N GLY A 223 -10.65 -8.20 -8.83
CA GLY A 223 -9.36 -8.49 -9.45
C GLY A 223 -9.13 -9.97 -9.73
N ILE A 224 -9.81 -10.89 -9.04
CA ILE A 224 -9.77 -12.33 -9.33
C ILE A 224 -10.33 -12.60 -10.73
N GLU A 225 -11.50 -12.05 -11.04
CA GLU A 225 -12.22 -12.26 -12.30
C GLU A 225 -11.47 -11.70 -13.51
N SER A 226 -10.69 -10.65 -13.27
CA SER A 226 -9.93 -9.94 -14.31
C SER A 226 -8.46 -10.34 -14.37
N TYR A 227 -7.99 -11.25 -13.50
CA TYR A 227 -6.55 -11.49 -13.29
C TYR A 227 -5.85 -11.94 -14.56
N GLU A 228 -6.35 -12.95 -15.24
CA GLU A 228 -5.74 -13.49 -16.46
C GLU A 228 -5.59 -12.42 -17.56
N ARG A 229 -6.57 -11.53 -17.67
CA ARG A 229 -6.58 -10.45 -18.65
C ARG A 229 -5.64 -9.31 -18.26
N LEU A 230 -5.51 -9.03 -16.96
CA LEU A 230 -4.81 -7.85 -16.44
C LEU A 230 -3.37 -8.13 -15.99
N GLN A 231 -3.00 -9.39 -15.71
CA GLN A 231 -1.67 -9.72 -15.19
C GLN A 231 -0.57 -9.40 -16.21
N LEU A 232 0.54 -8.89 -15.70
CA LEU A 232 1.74 -8.59 -16.48
C LEU A 232 2.59 -9.83 -16.67
N GLU A 233 3.33 -9.86 -17.77
CA GLU A 233 4.41 -10.82 -17.99
C GLU A 233 5.70 -10.38 -17.28
N THR A 234 6.61 -11.33 -17.06
CA THR A 234 7.89 -11.06 -16.38
C THR A 234 8.67 -9.93 -17.04
N LYS A 235 8.65 -9.84 -18.38
CA LYS A 235 9.32 -8.78 -19.12
C LYS A 235 8.73 -7.42 -18.82
N GLU A 236 7.41 -7.29 -18.87
CA GLU A 236 6.69 -6.04 -18.58
C GLU A 236 6.97 -5.54 -17.15
N VAL A 237 7.08 -6.48 -16.19
CA VAL A 237 7.44 -6.17 -14.80
C VAL A 237 8.87 -5.62 -14.71
N THR A 238 9.83 -6.29 -15.32
CA THR A 238 11.24 -5.85 -15.28
C THR A 238 11.47 -4.55 -16.04
N ASP A 239 10.76 -4.33 -17.14
CA ASP A 239 10.79 -3.06 -17.91
C ASP A 239 10.23 -1.91 -17.04
N ALA A 240 9.10 -2.15 -16.35
CA ALA A 240 8.52 -1.15 -15.44
C ALA A 240 9.44 -0.80 -14.27
N LEU A 241 10.11 -1.80 -13.67
CA LEU A 241 11.07 -1.58 -12.58
C LEU A 241 12.31 -0.81 -13.07
N THR A 242 12.79 -1.12 -14.27
CA THR A 242 13.91 -0.40 -14.90
C THR A 242 13.55 1.07 -15.17
N LEU A 243 12.34 1.31 -15.67
CA LEU A 243 11.83 2.65 -15.89
C LEU A 243 11.70 3.44 -14.58
N LEU A 244 11.12 2.84 -13.53
CA LEU A 244 11.01 3.47 -12.22
C LEU A 244 12.36 3.80 -11.60
N TYR A 245 13.35 2.91 -11.74
CA TYR A 245 14.71 3.13 -11.27
C TYR A 245 15.34 4.32 -11.99
N ARG A 246 15.24 4.38 -13.33
CA ARG A 246 15.72 5.50 -14.15
C ARG A 246 15.08 6.82 -13.74
N LYS A 247 13.74 6.86 -13.65
CA LYS A 247 13.00 8.08 -13.25
C LYS A 247 13.35 8.52 -11.82
N ALA A 248 13.54 7.58 -10.89
CA ALA A 248 13.99 7.93 -9.52
C ALA A 248 15.41 8.49 -9.49
N LYS A 249 16.29 8.08 -10.42
CA LYS A 249 17.66 8.61 -10.56
C LYS A 249 17.67 10.02 -11.18
N GLU A 250 16.80 10.28 -12.14
CA GLU A 250 16.71 11.53 -12.89
C GLU A 250 15.94 12.64 -12.16
N THR A 251 15.11 12.28 -11.18
CA THR A 251 14.18 13.22 -10.53
C THR A 251 14.70 13.62 -9.15
N ASP A 252 14.53 14.90 -8.80
CA ASP A 252 14.88 15.41 -7.47
C ASP A 252 14.08 14.67 -6.38
N PRO A 253 14.77 13.95 -5.45
CA PRO A 253 14.14 13.21 -4.37
C PRO A 253 13.34 14.08 -3.39
N ALA A 254 13.52 15.40 -3.42
CA ALA A 254 12.74 16.35 -2.62
C ALA A 254 11.39 16.71 -3.27
N SER A 255 11.24 16.50 -4.58
CA SER A 255 10.01 16.81 -5.31
C SER A 255 9.01 15.66 -5.26
N ILE A 256 9.44 14.45 -5.56
CA ILE A 256 8.60 13.26 -5.62
C ILE A 256 9.38 12.01 -5.18
N GLU A 257 8.74 11.10 -4.45
CA GLU A 257 9.31 9.80 -4.12
C GLU A 257 8.62 8.65 -4.86
N PHE A 258 9.41 7.70 -5.33
CA PHE A 258 8.95 6.50 -6.03
C PHE A 258 8.97 5.28 -5.12
N LEU A 259 7.90 4.48 -5.17
CA LEU A 259 7.79 3.25 -4.40
C LEU A 259 7.08 2.18 -5.21
N THR A 260 7.39 0.90 -4.90
CA THR A 260 6.57 -0.24 -5.32
C THR A 260 5.93 -0.94 -4.12
N VAL A 261 4.77 -1.51 -4.35
CA VAL A 261 3.96 -2.19 -3.33
C VAL A 261 3.54 -3.57 -3.84
N ASP A 262 3.36 -4.51 -2.92
CA ASP A 262 2.78 -5.84 -3.17
C ASP A 262 3.68 -6.85 -3.89
N ALA A 263 4.93 -6.47 -4.17
CA ALA A 263 5.97 -7.36 -4.67
C ALA A 263 7.30 -7.10 -3.93
N PRO A 264 7.54 -7.76 -2.80
CA PRO A 264 8.79 -7.62 -2.06
C PRO A 264 10.04 -7.90 -2.89
N GLN A 265 9.94 -8.78 -3.88
CA GLN A 265 11.04 -9.15 -4.79
C GLN A 265 11.56 -7.99 -5.64
N ASP A 266 10.83 -6.88 -5.78
CA ASP A 266 11.28 -5.70 -6.53
C ASP A 266 12.59 -5.14 -5.97
N CYS A 267 12.84 -5.33 -4.68
CA CYS A 267 14.10 -4.95 -4.05
C CYS A 267 15.33 -5.62 -4.69
N ILE A 268 15.16 -6.80 -5.27
CA ILE A 268 16.25 -7.55 -5.94
C ILE A 268 16.63 -6.83 -7.23
N HIS A 269 15.63 -6.39 -8.02
CA HIS A 269 15.87 -5.61 -9.23
C HIS A 269 16.52 -4.25 -8.89
N LEU A 270 16.06 -3.58 -7.85
CA LEU A 270 16.62 -2.32 -7.37
C LEU A 270 18.10 -2.46 -7.02
N ILE A 271 18.45 -3.46 -6.20
CA ILE A 271 19.85 -3.71 -5.83
C ILE A 271 20.70 -4.06 -7.05
N ALA A 272 20.22 -4.92 -7.95
CA ALA A 272 20.95 -5.27 -9.17
C ALA A 272 21.19 -4.05 -10.09
N SER A 273 20.22 -3.15 -10.19
CA SER A 273 20.36 -1.89 -10.94
C SER A 273 21.39 -0.96 -10.32
N MET A 274 21.38 -0.81 -8.98
CA MET A 274 22.36 -0.02 -8.24
C MET A 274 23.78 -0.61 -8.38
N GLU A 275 23.92 -1.95 -8.37
CA GLU A 275 25.19 -2.64 -8.60
C GLU A 275 25.71 -2.39 -10.02
N GLY A 276 24.82 -2.50 -11.02
CA GLY A 276 25.16 -2.22 -12.42
C GLY A 276 25.65 -0.78 -12.67
N ASP A 277 25.13 0.16 -11.91
CA ASP A 277 25.52 1.58 -11.97
C ASP A 277 26.75 1.89 -11.09
N GLY A 278 27.28 0.95 -10.32
CA GLY A 278 28.37 1.19 -9.37
C GLY A 278 28.01 2.18 -8.25
N SER A 279 26.75 2.21 -7.82
CA SER A 279 26.27 3.14 -6.78
C SER A 279 27.02 2.95 -5.47
N PRO A 280 27.50 4.03 -4.81
CA PRO A 280 28.16 3.95 -3.51
C PRO A 280 27.19 3.54 -2.38
N ASP A 281 25.88 3.73 -2.56
CA ASP A 281 24.86 3.58 -1.52
C ASP A 281 24.30 2.16 -1.40
N ILE A 282 24.86 1.18 -2.13
CA ILE A 282 24.36 -0.22 -2.17
C ILE A 282 24.31 -0.85 -0.77
N ALA A 283 25.36 -0.64 0.03
CA ALA A 283 25.45 -1.23 1.37
C ALA A 283 24.33 -0.70 2.27
N GLU A 284 24.08 0.61 2.23
CA GLU A 284 23.04 1.27 2.99
C GLU A 284 21.63 0.86 2.50
N ALA A 285 21.44 0.76 1.18
CA ALA A 285 20.19 0.28 0.58
C ALA A 285 19.88 -1.17 1.01
N ARG A 286 20.87 -2.06 1.00
CA ARG A 286 20.73 -3.45 1.48
C ARG A 286 20.34 -3.49 2.95
N GLU A 287 21.02 -2.71 3.79
CA GLU A 287 20.73 -2.62 5.22
C GLU A 287 19.32 -2.10 5.49
N LEU A 288 18.90 -1.05 4.76
CA LEU A 288 17.52 -0.52 4.85
C LEU A 288 16.48 -1.60 4.47
N LEU A 289 16.69 -2.32 3.38
CA LEU A 289 15.79 -3.37 2.93
C LEU A 289 15.74 -4.56 3.92
N GLN A 290 16.88 -4.93 4.51
CA GLN A 290 16.96 -5.97 5.55
C GLN A 290 16.25 -5.54 6.84
N SER A 291 16.40 -4.27 7.24
CA SER A 291 15.74 -3.73 8.44
C SER A 291 14.21 -3.76 8.33
N LEU A 292 13.68 -3.81 7.13
CA LEU A 292 12.26 -4.03 6.86
C LEU A 292 11.81 -5.50 7.09
N ASN A 293 12.67 -6.33 7.68
CA ASN A 293 12.48 -7.77 7.92
C ASN A 293 12.19 -8.57 6.64
N GLY A 294 12.75 -8.13 5.51
CA GLY A 294 12.62 -8.76 4.19
C GLY A 294 11.20 -9.24 3.85
N GLY A 295 10.62 -8.67 2.84
CA GLY A 295 9.42 -9.22 2.27
C GLY A 295 8.10 -8.61 2.75
N CYS A 296 7.08 -9.45 2.69
CA CYS A 296 5.70 -9.07 2.95
C CYS A 296 5.48 -8.67 4.42
N SER A 297 4.91 -7.49 4.64
CA SER A 297 4.63 -6.93 5.97
C SER A 297 3.28 -7.38 6.55
N ALA A 298 2.49 -8.14 5.81
CA ALA A 298 1.19 -8.63 6.26
C ALA A 298 1.30 -9.45 7.56
N GLY A 299 0.41 -9.23 8.49
CA GLY A 299 0.38 -9.91 9.79
C GLY A 299 1.51 -9.54 10.76
N THR A 300 2.44 -8.65 10.34
CA THR A 300 3.57 -8.20 11.16
C THR A 300 3.60 -6.69 11.36
N ARG A 301 3.65 -5.92 10.28
CA ARG A 301 3.76 -4.46 10.30
C ARG A 301 2.57 -3.77 9.67
N VAL A 302 1.69 -4.53 9.06
CA VAL A 302 0.47 -4.09 8.40
C VAL A 302 -0.67 -4.97 8.87
N ALA A 303 -1.78 -4.32 9.17
CA ALA A 303 -3.07 -4.93 9.44
C ALA A 303 -4.12 -4.29 8.53
N ASN A 304 -5.22 -4.99 8.31
CA ASN A 304 -6.42 -4.43 7.71
C ASN A 304 -7.61 -4.66 8.64
N ILE A 305 -8.46 -3.67 8.72
CA ILE A 305 -9.78 -3.76 9.35
C ILE A 305 -10.80 -3.39 8.28
N ASP A 306 -11.80 -4.23 8.06
CA ASP A 306 -12.85 -3.91 7.09
C ASP A 306 -13.98 -3.09 7.70
N SER A 307 -14.95 -2.70 6.87
CA SER A 307 -16.12 -1.89 7.25
C SER A 307 -17.00 -2.56 8.31
N HIS A 308 -16.94 -3.89 8.43
CA HIS A 308 -17.69 -4.70 9.40
C HIS A 308 -16.89 -5.05 10.67
N GLY A 309 -15.68 -4.50 10.81
CA GLY A 309 -14.79 -4.75 11.95
C GLY A 309 -14.01 -6.07 11.88
N ASN A 310 -14.03 -6.76 10.74
CA ASN A 310 -13.20 -7.94 10.56
C ASN A 310 -11.73 -7.56 10.39
N VAL A 311 -10.85 -8.30 11.04
CA VAL A 311 -9.40 -8.09 11.05
C VAL A 311 -8.72 -9.08 10.12
N TYR A 312 -7.79 -8.58 9.30
CA TYR A 312 -7.01 -9.36 8.35
C TYR A 312 -5.53 -8.94 8.37
N PRO A 313 -4.60 -9.81 7.91
CA PRO A 313 -3.16 -9.52 7.89
C PRO A 313 -2.77 -8.33 6.99
N CYS A 314 -3.52 -8.08 5.89
CA CYS A 314 -3.38 -6.91 5.01
C CYS A 314 -4.66 -6.71 4.19
N GLN A 315 -4.74 -5.58 3.46
CA GLN A 315 -5.92 -5.21 2.68
C GLN A 315 -6.28 -6.20 1.56
N PHE A 316 -5.35 -7.02 1.08
CA PHE A 316 -5.60 -8.03 0.05
C PHE A 316 -6.00 -9.39 0.63
N ALA A 317 -5.75 -9.63 1.91
CA ALA A 317 -6.03 -10.89 2.59
C ALA A 317 -7.48 -11.01 3.07
N ARG A 318 -8.44 -10.40 2.36
CA ARG A 318 -9.85 -10.34 2.78
C ARG A 318 -10.62 -11.57 2.29
N SER A 319 -10.36 -12.71 2.90
CA SER A 319 -11.09 -13.95 2.69
C SER A 319 -11.19 -14.73 4.01
N GLU A 320 -12.09 -15.70 4.07
CA GLU A 320 -12.25 -16.56 5.26
C GLU A 320 -10.94 -17.25 5.66
N ASN A 321 -10.10 -17.64 4.70
CA ASN A 321 -8.81 -18.30 4.95
C ASN A 321 -7.79 -17.41 5.65
N PHE A 322 -8.02 -16.10 5.67
CA PHE A 322 -7.14 -15.12 6.30
C PHE A 322 -7.84 -14.28 7.39
N PHE A 323 -9.04 -14.67 7.78
CA PHE A 323 -9.78 -14.03 8.86
C PHE A 323 -9.05 -14.25 10.20
N VAL A 324 -8.76 -13.16 10.90
CA VAL A 324 -8.02 -13.17 12.18
C VAL A 324 -8.96 -13.04 13.38
N GLY A 325 -10.00 -12.23 13.24
CA GLY A 325 -10.98 -11.95 14.29
C GLY A 325 -11.88 -10.77 13.93
N ASN A 326 -12.79 -10.39 14.84
CA ASN A 326 -13.67 -9.24 14.66
C ASN A 326 -13.68 -8.36 15.91
N ILE A 327 -13.58 -7.04 15.72
CA ILE A 327 -13.47 -6.07 16.83
C ILE A 327 -14.71 -5.98 17.71
N ARG A 328 -15.87 -6.44 17.23
CA ARG A 328 -17.09 -6.56 18.04
C ARG A 328 -17.02 -7.66 19.09
N ASN A 329 -16.21 -8.69 18.84
CA ASN A 329 -16.05 -9.81 19.77
C ASN A 329 -14.96 -9.55 20.81
N GLN A 330 -13.90 -8.82 20.41
CA GLN A 330 -12.80 -8.46 21.31
C GLN A 330 -12.00 -7.29 20.69
N PRO A 331 -11.33 -6.44 21.50
CA PRO A 331 -10.53 -5.32 20.99
C PRO A 331 -9.49 -5.76 19.98
N PHE A 332 -9.16 -4.87 19.01
CA PHE A 332 -8.14 -5.13 17.99
C PHE A 332 -6.79 -5.47 18.62
N SER A 333 -6.43 -4.81 19.73
CA SER A 333 -5.20 -5.08 20.49
C SER A 333 -5.09 -6.56 20.91
N ARG A 334 -6.16 -7.13 21.42
CA ARG A 334 -6.20 -8.55 21.81
C ARG A 334 -6.11 -9.49 20.62
N ILE A 335 -6.83 -9.16 19.53
CA ILE A 335 -6.78 -9.93 18.27
C ILE A 335 -5.34 -9.93 17.73
N TRP A 336 -4.72 -8.76 17.68
CA TRP A 336 -3.41 -8.60 17.05
C TRP A 336 -2.25 -9.16 17.88
N TYR A 337 -2.36 -9.10 19.20
CA TYR A 337 -1.34 -9.63 20.12
C TYR A 337 -1.46 -11.13 20.35
N ASP A 338 -2.51 -11.77 19.90
CA ASP A 338 -2.66 -13.21 20.00
C ASP A 338 -1.53 -13.94 19.25
N THR A 339 -0.62 -14.53 20.04
CA THR A 339 0.53 -15.28 19.53
C THR A 339 0.17 -16.70 19.10
N ALA A 340 -1.02 -17.18 19.46
CA ALA A 340 -1.52 -18.50 19.09
C ALA A 340 -2.41 -18.48 17.83
N ASN A 341 -2.79 -17.29 17.35
CA ASN A 341 -3.66 -17.17 16.17
C ASN A 341 -3.00 -17.82 14.93
N PRO A 342 -3.60 -18.87 14.35
CA PRO A 342 -2.97 -19.65 13.30
C PRO A 342 -2.74 -18.85 12.00
N VAL A 343 -3.59 -17.88 11.71
CA VAL A 343 -3.46 -17.02 10.53
C VAL A 343 -2.27 -16.08 10.72
N LEU A 344 -2.17 -15.38 11.84
CA LEU A 344 -1.05 -14.49 12.13
C LEU A 344 0.27 -15.25 12.19
N LEU A 345 0.31 -16.44 12.80
CA LEU A 345 1.50 -17.30 12.85
C LEU A 345 1.99 -17.66 11.44
N ARG A 346 1.10 -18.03 10.53
CA ARG A 346 1.48 -18.31 9.12
C ARG A 346 2.22 -17.15 8.47
N PHE A 347 1.78 -15.90 8.71
CA PHE A 347 2.45 -14.72 8.16
C PHE A 347 3.73 -14.35 8.91
N ARG A 348 3.78 -14.55 10.21
CA ARG A 348 4.92 -14.21 11.10
C ARG A 348 6.09 -15.18 10.93
N GLU A 349 5.80 -16.48 10.78
CA GLU A 349 6.79 -17.57 10.69
C GLU A 349 7.05 -18.09 9.27
N LYS A 350 6.50 -17.45 8.25
CA LYS A 350 6.54 -17.93 6.86
C LYS A 350 7.94 -18.33 6.35
N ARG A 351 8.99 -17.61 6.79
CA ARG A 351 10.36 -17.83 6.29
C ARG A 351 10.93 -19.22 6.63
N ALA A 352 10.56 -19.76 7.78
CA ALA A 352 11.03 -21.06 8.22
C ALA A 352 10.43 -22.23 7.43
N ARG A 353 9.39 -21.96 6.63
CA ARG A 353 8.54 -22.98 6.02
C ARG A 353 8.55 -22.98 4.48
N PHE A 354 9.31 -22.09 3.81
CA PHE A 354 9.32 -22.06 2.35
C PHE A 354 9.89 -23.32 1.73
N GLY A 355 9.13 -23.86 0.75
CA GLY A 355 9.54 -24.94 -0.14
C GLY A 355 10.00 -24.44 -1.51
N GLY A 356 10.18 -25.36 -2.46
CA GLY A 356 10.50 -25.07 -3.86
C GLY A 356 11.75 -24.21 -4.05
N ARG A 357 11.73 -23.34 -5.04
CA ARG A 357 12.86 -22.44 -5.33
C ARG A 357 13.17 -21.48 -4.19
N CYS A 358 12.15 -21.06 -3.43
CA CYS A 358 12.33 -20.13 -2.32
C CYS A 358 13.17 -20.70 -1.18
N ALA A 359 13.17 -22.01 -0.95
CA ALA A 359 13.98 -22.66 0.08
C ALA A 359 15.49 -22.49 -0.14
N GLY A 360 15.94 -22.54 -1.40
CA GLY A 360 17.33 -22.36 -1.81
C GLY A 360 17.69 -20.99 -2.35
N CYS A 361 16.79 -20.00 -2.23
CA CYS A 361 16.98 -18.68 -2.82
C CYS A 361 17.93 -17.81 -2.00
N ASN A 362 18.98 -17.29 -2.63
CA ASN A 362 19.95 -16.38 -2.00
C ASN A 362 19.31 -15.02 -1.58
N TYR A 363 18.15 -14.67 -2.15
CA TYR A 363 17.42 -13.44 -1.83
C TYR A 363 16.27 -13.66 -0.84
N ARG A 364 16.18 -14.85 -0.24
CA ARG A 364 15.09 -15.20 0.70
C ARG A 364 14.94 -14.19 1.83
N ASP A 365 16.04 -13.70 2.36
CA ASP A 365 16.05 -12.78 3.50
C ASP A 365 15.64 -11.35 3.11
N LEU A 366 15.85 -10.94 1.87
CA LEU A 366 15.38 -9.67 1.32
C LEU A 366 13.92 -9.73 0.85
N CYS A 367 13.58 -10.75 0.07
CA CYS A 367 12.28 -10.91 -0.56
C CYS A 367 11.21 -11.50 0.38
N GLY A 368 11.59 -12.45 1.25
CA GLY A 368 10.64 -13.13 2.14
C GLY A 368 9.54 -13.90 1.41
N GLY A 369 9.84 -14.42 0.19
CA GLY A 369 8.95 -15.26 -0.59
C GLY A 369 7.89 -14.52 -1.43
N GLY A 370 7.97 -13.19 -1.58
CA GLY A 370 6.99 -12.42 -2.36
C GLY A 370 5.66 -12.18 -1.63
N CYS A 371 4.59 -11.92 -2.40
CA CYS A 371 3.25 -11.72 -1.85
C CYS A 371 2.57 -13.06 -1.55
N ARG A 372 2.32 -13.33 -0.27
CA ARG A 372 1.70 -14.61 0.17
C ARG A 372 0.24 -14.74 -0.23
N VAL A 373 -0.46 -13.60 -0.32
CA VAL A 373 -1.87 -13.60 -0.78
C VAL A 373 -1.95 -13.95 -2.26
N ARG A 374 -1.05 -13.39 -3.10
CA ARG A 374 -0.97 -13.74 -4.53
C ARG A 374 -0.57 -15.20 -4.73
N ALA A 375 0.42 -15.69 -4.00
CA ALA A 375 0.83 -17.08 -4.04
C ALA A 375 -0.36 -18.02 -3.72
N TYR A 376 -1.09 -17.72 -2.66
CA TYR A 376 -2.28 -18.49 -2.28
C TYR A 376 -3.39 -18.41 -3.32
N ALA A 377 -3.71 -17.20 -3.81
CA ALA A 377 -4.81 -17.00 -4.74
C ALA A 377 -4.61 -17.71 -6.09
N VAL A 378 -3.36 -17.84 -6.55
CA VAL A 378 -3.05 -18.48 -7.83
C VAL A 378 -2.78 -19.97 -7.69
N ASN A 379 -2.12 -20.40 -6.61
CA ASN A 379 -1.66 -21.79 -6.46
C ASN A 379 -2.46 -22.62 -5.42
N GLY A 380 -3.36 -21.98 -4.67
CA GLY A 380 -4.06 -22.65 -3.55
C GLY A 380 -3.15 -22.93 -2.33
N ASP A 381 -1.86 -22.63 -2.41
CA ASP A 381 -0.89 -22.87 -1.35
C ASP A 381 -0.21 -21.57 -0.90
N PHE A 382 -0.29 -21.28 0.40
CA PHE A 382 0.31 -20.10 1.02
C PHE A 382 1.86 -20.12 0.94
N LEU A 383 2.48 -21.29 0.91
CA LEU A 383 3.93 -21.45 0.87
C LEU A 383 4.48 -21.59 -0.54
N ALA A 384 3.61 -21.68 -1.55
CA ALA A 384 4.02 -21.72 -2.95
C ALA A 384 4.84 -20.49 -3.34
N GLU A 385 5.54 -20.60 -4.45
CA GLU A 385 6.23 -19.47 -5.07
C GLU A 385 5.22 -18.38 -5.47
N ASP A 386 5.61 -17.11 -5.26
CA ASP A 386 4.83 -16.01 -5.82
C ASP A 386 4.90 -16.08 -7.35
N PRO A 387 3.77 -16.21 -8.07
CA PRO A 387 3.77 -16.29 -9.54
C PRO A 387 4.38 -15.06 -10.22
N PHE A 388 4.49 -13.97 -9.49
CA PHE A 388 5.09 -12.71 -9.92
C PHE A 388 6.62 -12.67 -9.71
N CYS A 389 7.25 -13.79 -9.36
CA CYS A 389 8.68 -13.87 -9.12
C CYS A 389 9.45 -13.93 -10.45
N PHE A 390 10.23 -12.89 -10.74
CA PHE A 390 11.09 -12.78 -11.92
C PHE A 390 12.52 -13.27 -11.66
N VAL A 391 12.86 -13.69 -10.46
CA VAL A 391 14.21 -14.14 -10.09
C VAL A 391 14.47 -15.51 -10.69
N LYS A 392 15.39 -15.56 -11.65
CA LYS A 392 15.86 -16.82 -12.25
C LYS A 392 16.87 -17.46 -11.31
N ILE A 393 16.48 -18.49 -10.57
CA ILE A 393 17.37 -19.29 -9.75
C ILE A 393 17.55 -20.63 -10.47
N PRO A 394 18.79 -21.06 -10.76
CA PRO A 394 19.02 -22.42 -11.22
C PRO A 394 18.48 -23.40 -10.18
N LEU A 395 17.57 -24.27 -10.57
CA LEU A 395 17.19 -25.41 -9.72
C LEU A 395 18.48 -26.21 -9.47
N LYS A 396 18.89 -26.37 -8.22
CA LYS A 396 19.93 -27.35 -7.90
C LYS A 396 19.40 -28.70 -8.39
N PRO A 397 20.17 -29.45 -9.16
CA PRO A 397 19.80 -30.82 -9.47
C PRO A 397 19.56 -31.57 -8.16
N LYS A 398 18.48 -32.37 -8.13
CA LYS A 398 18.12 -33.22 -6.98
C LYS A 398 19.22 -34.26 -6.73
#